data_7695591fd9a9ac6d152441ea881d00d2
#
_entry.id   7695591fd9a9ac6d152441ea881d00d2
#
_cell.length_a   1.000
_cell.length_b   1.000
_cell.length_c   1.000
_cell.angle_alpha   90.00
_cell.angle_beta   90.00
_cell.angle_gamma   90.00
#
_symmetry.space_group_name_H-M   'P 1'
#
loop_
_entity.id
_entity.type
_entity.pdbx_description
1 polymer ?
#
loop_
_entity_poly.entity_id
_entity_poly.type
_entity_poly.pdbx_seq_one_letter_code
_entity_poly.pdbx_strand_id
1 'polypeptide(L)'
;MQQELILGIDVGGTGVKGGLVDVSTGKMISERFRVKTPKPANVKAVTEAFCEIVKHFDWKGNIGVGFPSVISSGVAKTAANIDKDWIGANIETVLGDASGCTIYTLNDADAAGIAELYFGAADGQEGLTIMLTLGTGIGSAVFMDGVLMPNTEFGHLNIDDLIAEKYCSDAVRKKSGMTWEEYGKRLNRYIKHLDRVFSPDLIVLGGGGSKEFASYKDFLKSPVKVTTAQMLNNAGIVGAAYYAYHKANKMSLKGVI
;
A
#
# COMPACT_ATOMS: atom_id res chain seq x y z
N MET A 1 -7.07 3.36 -28.32
CA MET A 1 -7.79 2.76 -27.16
C MET A 1 -8.35 3.92 -26.36
N GLN A 2 -9.60 3.83 -25.93
CA GLN A 2 -10.21 4.88 -25.11
C GLN A 2 -9.55 4.83 -23.72
N GLN A 3 -9.11 5.97 -23.18
CA GLN A 3 -8.53 6.04 -21.84
C GLN A 3 -9.59 5.67 -20.80
N GLU A 4 -9.27 4.77 -19.91
CA GLU A 4 -10.14 4.36 -18.81
C GLU A 4 -9.64 5.02 -17.51
N LEU A 5 -10.24 6.16 -17.19
CA LEU A 5 -9.80 7.00 -16.09
C LEU A 5 -10.55 6.66 -14.80
N ILE A 6 -9.79 6.52 -13.72
CA ILE A 6 -10.31 6.35 -12.36
C ILE A 6 -9.57 7.30 -11.42
N LEU A 7 -10.28 7.90 -10.48
CA LEU A 7 -9.66 8.63 -9.38
C LEU A 7 -9.16 7.63 -8.33
N GLY A 8 -7.85 7.58 -8.14
CA GLY A 8 -7.22 6.83 -7.04
C GLY A 8 -6.92 7.78 -5.88
N ILE A 9 -7.16 7.32 -4.65
CA ILE A 9 -6.84 8.07 -3.42
C ILE A 9 -6.10 7.16 -2.45
N ASP A 10 -5.00 7.66 -1.90
CA ASP A 10 -4.16 7.01 -0.88
C ASP A 10 -4.29 7.79 0.43
N VAL A 11 -4.92 7.18 1.43
CA VAL A 11 -5.09 7.76 2.77
C VAL A 11 -3.93 7.33 3.64
N GLY A 12 -2.97 8.22 3.83
CA GLY A 12 -1.81 7.95 4.67
C GLY A 12 -1.79 8.77 5.97
N GLY A 13 -1.00 8.35 6.94
CA GLY A 13 -0.88 9.01 8.25
C GLY A 13 -0.34 10.45 8.21
N THR A 14 0.24 10.91 7.10
CA THR A 14 0.78 12.27 6.94
C THR A 14 0.12 13.07 5.82
N GLY A 15 -0.68 12.44 4.98
CA GLY A 15 -1.36 13.09 3.87
C GLY A 15 -2.32 12.15 3.16
N VAL A 16 -3.48 12.66 2.81
CA VAL A 16 -4.41 12.06 1.88
C VAL A 16 -4.03 12.58 0.49
N LYS A 17 -3.83 11.68 -0.47
CA LYS A 17 -3.31 12.03 -1.80
C LYS A 17 -4.20 11.40 -2.86
N GLY A 18 -4.45 12.13 -3.93
CA GLY A 18 -5.23 11.61 -5.05
C GLY A 18 -4.65 12.00 -6.40
N GLY A 19 -5.09 11.29 -7.43
CA GLY A 19 -4.73 11.55 -8.82
C GLY A 19 -5.56 10.72 -9.78
N LEU A 20 -5.72 11.25 -11.00
CA LEU A 20 -6.38 10.55 -12.09
C LEU A 20 -5.42 9.55 -12.71
N VAL A 21 -5.85 8.31 -12.82
CA VAL A 21 -5.06 7.20 -13.34
C VAL A 21 -5.73 6.65 -14.60
N ASP A 22 -4.95 6.51 -15.66
CA ASP A 22 -5.30 5.67 -16.78
C ASP A 22 -5.00 4.21 -16.39
N VAL A 23 -6.04 3.47 -16.05
CA VAL A 23 -5.91 2.10 -15.54
C VAL A 23 -5.49 1.09 -16.61
N SER A 24 -5.54 1.45 -17.89
CA SER A 24 -5.03 0.60 -18.97
C SER A 24 -3.49 0.58 -19.02
N THR A 25 -2.85 1.64 -18.52
CA THR A 25 -1.39 1.82 -18.57
C THR A 25 -0.73 1.97 -17.20
N GLY A 26 -1.53 2.13 -16.14
CA GLY A 26 -1.05 2.43 -14.79
C GLY A 26 -0.43 3.83 -14.63
N LYS A 27 -0.59 4.71 -15.63
CA LYS A 27 -0.01 6.05 -15.60
C LYS A 27 -0.94 7.04 -14.93
N MET A 28 -0.39 7.84 -14.04
CA MET A 28 -1.05 9.04 -13.58
C MET A 28 -1.07 10.07 -14.70
N ILE A 29 -2.27 10.55 -15.06
CA ILE A 29 -2.47 11.56 -16.11
C ILE A 29 -2.68 12.96 -15.53
N SER A 30 -2.83 13.11 -14.23
CA SER A 30 -2.86 14.36 -13.50
C SER A 30 -1.66 14.50 -12.60
N GLU A 31 -1.35 15.72 -12.16
CA GLU A 31 -0.51 15.92 -11.00
C GLU A 31 -1.18 15.32 -9.75
N ARG A 32 -0.35 14.89 -8.81
CA ARG A 32 -0.83 14.40 -7.54
C ARG A 32 -1.26 15.57 -6.65
N PHE A 33 -2.53 15.61 -6.29
CA PHE A 33 -3.02 16.53 -5.27
C PHE A 33 -2.92 15.93 -3.88
N ARG A 34 -2.53 16.73 -2.91
CA ARG A 34 -2.31 16.28 -1.53
C ARG A 34 -2.93 17.22 -0.52
N VAL A 35 -3.75 16.67 0.35
CA VAL A 35 -4.25 17.31 1.57
C VAL A 35 -3.49 16.72 2.76
N LYS A 36 -3.08 17.57 3.72
CA LYS A 36 -2.44 17.08 4.95
C LYS A 36 -3.43 16.26 5.76
N THR A 37 -3.04 15.08 6.22
CA THR A 37 -3.89 14.30 7.11
C THR A 37 -4.18 15.09 8.38
N PRO A 38 -5.45 15.29 8.73
CA PRO A 38 -5.83 16.05 9.91
C PRO A 38 -5.36 15.38 11.20
N LYS A 39 -5.30 16.15 12.28
CA LYS A 39 -5.02 15.64 13.62
C LYS A 39 -6.04 16.22 14.60
N PRO A 40 -6.92 15.39 15.19
CA PRO A 40 -7.00 13.93 15.05
C PRO A 40 -7.47 13.50 13.64
N ALA A 41 -7.03 12.31 13.20
CA ALA A 41 -7.41 11.72 11.93
C ALA A 41 -8.72 10.91 12.06
N ASN A 42 -9.74 11.53 12.68
CA ASN A 42 -11.04 10.91 12.92
C ASN A 42 -11.90 10.80 11.65
N VAL A 43 -13.01 10.09 11.74
CA VAL A 43 -13.90 9.83 10.59
C VAL A 43 -14.29 11.14 9.89
N LYS A 44 -14.78 12.13 10.63
CA LYS A 44 -15.22 13.41 10.06
C LYS A 44 -14.08 14.14 9.33
N ALA A 45 -12.96 14.34 10.01
CA ALA A 45 -11.88 15.16 9.47
C ALA A 45 -11.19 14.52 8.25
N VAL A 46 -11.03 13.19 8.23
CA VAL A 46 -10.47 12.49 7.05
C VAL A 46 -11.47 12.49 5.90
N THR A 47 -12.77 12.37 6.17
CA THR A 47 -13.81 12.48 5.15
C THR A 47 -13.82 13.88 4.51
N GLU A 48 -13.64 14.95 5.29
CA GLU A 48 -13.50 16.31 4.76
C GLU A 48 -12.28 16.44 3.85
N ALA A 49 -11.11 15.92 4.25
CA ALA A 49 -9.89 15.91 3.44
C ALA A 49 -10.05 15.07 2.15
N PHE A 50 -10.78 13.97 2.23
CA PHE A 50 -11.11 13.15 1.07
C PHE A 50 -12.00 13.93 0.07
N CYS A 51 -13.06 14.57 0.57
CA CYS A 51 -13.98 15.38 -0.27
C CYS A 51 -13.26 16.57 -0.92
N GLU A 52 -12.24 17.15 -0.28
CA GLU A 52 -11.40 18.20 -0.88
C GLU A 52 -10.68 17.68 -2.13
N ILE A 53 -10.16 16.43 -2.09
CA ILE A 53 -9.54 15.81 -3.26
C ILE A 53 -10.56 15.56 -4.37
N VAL A 54 -11.71 14.96 -4.02
CA VAL A 54 -12.78 14.71 -5.01
C VAL A 54 -13.20 16.00 -5.71
N LYS A 55 -13.38 17.08 -4.94
CA LYS A 55 -13.72 18.42 -5.46
C LYS A 55 -12.61 18.99 -6.34
N HIS A 56 -11.34 18.83 -5.95
CA HIS A 56 -10.21 19.33 -6.75
C HIS A 56 -10.19 18.75 -8.16
N PHE A 57 -10.53 17.47 -8.32
CA PHE A 57 -10.60 16.80 -9.62
C PHE A 57 -11.98 16.93 -10.31
N ASP A 58 -12.95 17.58 -9.68
CA ASP A 58 -14.36 17.61 -10.13
C ASP A 58 -14.87 16.22 -10.53
N TRP A 59 -14.51 15.22 -9.72
CA TRP A 59 -14.68 13.83 -10.07
C TRP A 59 -16.08 13.32 -9.73
N LYS A 60 -16.66 12.55 -10.66
CA LYS A 60 -17.93 11.84 -10.49
C LYS A 60 -17.75 10.41 -11.02
N GLY A 61 -18.09 9.42 -10.22
CA GLY A 61 -18.00 8.03 -10.63
C GLY A 61 -17.29 7.15 -9.59
N ASN A 62 -16.58 6.16 -10.06
CA ASN A 62 -15.87 5.20 -9.19
C ASN A 62 -14.57 5.80 -8.67
N ILE A 63 -14.28 5.55 -7.39
CA ILE A 63 -13.04 5.96 -6.73
C ILE A 63 -12.44 4.75 -6.04
N GLY A 64 -11.14 4.52 -6.25
CA GLY A 64 -10.36 3.56 -5.49
C GLY A 64 -9.68 4.22 -4.30
N VAL A 65 -9.76 3.60 -3.12
CA VAL A 65 -9.19 4.16 -1.89
C VAL A 65 -8.28 3.15 -1.20
N GLY A 66 -6.98 3.44 -1.16
CA GLY A 66 -6.03 2.77 -0.27
C GLY A 66 -6.15 3.35 1.13
N PHE A 67 -6.45 2.52 2.13
CA PHE A 67 -6.75 2.96 3.49
C PHE A 67 -5.90 2.21 4.51
N PRO A 68 -5.33 2.87 5.56
CA PRO A 68 -4.38 2.26 6.50
C PRO A 68 -5.08 1.42 7.58
N SER A 69 -5.77 0.38 7.15
CA SER A 69 -6.54 -0.56 7.99
C SER A 69 -6.61 -1.93 7.32
N VAL A 70 -6.76 -2.97 8.12
CA VAL A 70 -7.32 -4.24 7.66
C VAL A 70 -8.78 -4.00 7.28
N ILE A 71 -9.17 -4.34 6.05
CA ILE A 71 -10.49 -4.06 5.50
C ILE A 71 -11.23 -5.37 5.17
N SER A 72 -12.44 -5.50 5.67
CA SER A 72 -13.32 -6.63 5.36
C SER A 72 -14.70 -6.11 4.94
N SER A 73 -15.10 -6.37 3.69
CA SER A 73 -16.37 -5.89 3.13
C SER A 73 -16.59 -4.38 3.32
N GLY A 74 -15.57 -3.58 3.01
CA GLY A 74 -15.59 -2.12 3.16
C GLY A 74 -15.47 -1.60 4.60
N VAL A 75 -15.41 -2.48 5.61
CA VAL A 75 -15.35 -2.11 7.04
C VAL A 75 -13.92 -2.14 7.55
N ALA A 76 -13.47 -1.04 8.18
CA ALA A 76 -12.19 -0.97 8.87
C ALA A 76 -12.18 -1.85 10.12
N LYS A 77 -11.20 -2.74 10.25
CA LYS A 77 -11.04 -3.67 11.38
C LYS A 77 -9.94 -3.23 12.35
N THR A 78 -8.99 -2.43 11.88
CA THR A 78 -7.86 -1.94 12.68
C THR A 78 -7.66 -0.44 12.48
N ALA A 79 -6.89 0.19 13.36
CA ALA A 79 -6.52 1.61 13.26
C ALA A 79 -5.13 1.82 13.89
N ALA A 80 -4.07 1.46 13.16
CA ALA A 80 -2.70 1.63 13.64
C ALA A 80 -2.18 3.06 13.40
N ASN A 81 -2.47 3.62 12.24
CA ASN A 81 -1.95 4.92 11.77
C ASN A 81 -3.05 5.96 11.51
N ILE A 82 -4.26 5.69 11.98
CA ILE A 82 -5.45 6.54 11.86
C ILE A 82 -6.21 6.51 13.20
N ASP A 83 -7.21 7.35 13.39
CA ASP A 83 -7.99 7.38 14.63
C ASP A 83 -8.81 6.10 14.83
N LYS A 84 -8.98 5.71 16.09
CA LYS A 84 -9.69 4.47 16.46
C LYS A 84 -11.19 4.50 16.18
N ASP A 85 -11.78 5.66 15.98
CA ASP A 85 -13.20 5.80 15.62
C ASP A 85 -13.52 5.24 14.21
N TRP A 86 -12.49 4.96 13.40
CA TRP A 86 -12.64 4.22 12.17
C TRP A 86 -12.92 2.72 12.36
N ILE A 87 -12.58 2.13 13.53
CA ILE A 87 -12.81 0.71 13.78
C ILE A 87 -14.32 0.42 13.80
N GLY A 88 -14.76 -0.44 12.88
CA GLY A 88 -16.17 -0.77 12.67
C GLY A 88 -16.90 0.15 11.69
N ALA A 89 -16.31 1.26 11.27
CA ALA A 89 -16.89 2.12 10.25
C ALA A 89 -16.81 1.45 8.87
N ASN A 90 -17.89 1.52 8.10
CA ASN A 90 -17.87 1.15 6.69
C ASN A 90 -17.33 2.34 5.88
N ILE A 91 -16.08 2.24 5.44
CA ILE A 91 -15.37 3.30 4.73
C ILE A 91 -16.09 3.64 3.41
N GLU A 92 -16.55 2.61 2.68
CA GLU A 92 -17.21 2.79 1.39
C GLU A 92 -18.52 3.58 1.53
N THR A 93 -19.30 3.29 2.56
CA THR A 93 -20.54 4.03 2.88
C THR A 93 -20.22 5.46 3.32
N VAL A 94 -19.31 5.64 4.29
CA VAL A 94 -18.97 6.96 4.85
C VAL A 94 -18.45 7.91 3.77
N LEU A 95 -17.50 7.45 2.95
CA LEU A 95 -16.90 8.29 1.90
C LEU A 95 -17.83 8.44 0.70
N GLY A 96 -18.64 7.41 0.41
CA GLY A 96 -19.64 7.44 -0.66
C GLY A 96 -20.76 8.45 -0.39
N ASP A 97 -21.35 8.40 0.79
CA ASP A 97 -22.42 9.34 1.21
C ASP A 97 -21.93 10.80 1.19
N ALA A 98 -20.67 11.03 1.61
CA ALA A 98 -20.10 12.36 1.67
C ALA A 98 -19.73 12.93 0.29
N SER A 99 -19.34 12.09 -0.67
CA SER A 99 -18.84 12.53 -1.99
C SER A 99 -19.87 12.37 -3.13
N GLY A 100 -20.90 11.53 -2.92
CA GLY A 100 -21.82 11.12 -3.98
C GLY A 100 -21.19 10.18 -5.02
N CYS A 101 -20.04 9.57 -4.70
CA CYS A 101 -19.30 8.67 -5.58
C CYS A 101 -19.42 7.22 -5.11
N THR A 102 -19.16 6.27 -6.01
CA THR A 102 -19.02 4.86 -5.63
C THR A 102 -17.59 4.57 -5.20
N ILE A 103 -17.43 4.09 -3.97
CA ILE A 103 -16.11 3.86 -3.36
C ILE A 103 -15.80 2.38 -3.32
N TYR A 104 -14.55 2.05 -3.63
CA TYR A 104 -13.95 0.71 -3.48
C TYR A 104 -12.68 0.85 -2.65
N THR A 105 -12.66 0.19 -1.49
CA THR A 105 -11.55 0.31 -0.54
C THR A 105 -10.75 -0.98 -0.43
N LEU A 106 -9.44 -0.80 -0.23
CA LEU A 106 -8.52 -1.87 0.13
C LEU A 106 -7.45 -1.31 1.08
N ASN A 107 -6.69 -2.22 1.71
CA ASN A 107 -5.54 -1.83 2.52
C ASN A 107 -4.51 -1.04 1.68
N ASP A 108 -3.83 -0.07 2.29
CA ASP A 108 -2.86 0.82 1.61
C ASP A 108 -1.63 0.07 1.07
N ALA A 109 -1.13 -0.94 1.80
CA ALA A 109 -0.04 -1.79 1.33
C ALA A 109 -0.49 -2.73 0.20
N ASP A 110 -1.72 -3.27 0.29
CA ASP A 110 -2.32 -4.07 -0.80
C ASP A 110 -2.47 -3.21 -2.07
N ALA A 111 -2.91 -1.95 -1.94
CA ALA A 111 -2.97 -1.03 -3.07
C ALA A 111 -1.60 -0.82 -3.70
N ALA A 112 -0.58 -0.54 -2.89
CA ALA A 112 0.78 -0.39 -3.40
C ALA A 112 1.30 -1.67 -4.07
N GLY A 113 0.96 -2.84 -3.52
CA GLY A 113 1.30 -4.14 -4.09
C GLY A 113 0.67 -4.38 -5.45
N ILE A 114 -0.61 -4.06 -5.61
CA ILE A 114 -1.32 -4.16 -6.89
C ILE A 114 -0.63 -3.31 -7.97
N ALA A 115 -0.23 -2.08 -7.66
CA ALA A 115 0.47 -1.24 -8.62
C ALA A 115 1.80 -1.84 -9.08
N GLU A 116 2.57 -2.40 -8.16
CA GLU A 116 3.85 -3.03 -8.49
C GLU A 116 3.68 -4.36 -9.26
N LEU A 117 2.59 -5.09 -9.00
CA LEU A 117 2.29 -6.35 -9.67
C LEU A 117 1.90 -6.14 -11.15
N TYR A 118 1.11 -5.11 -11.44
CA TYR A 118 0.57 -4.91 -12.79
C TYR A 118 1.34 -3.90 -13.64
N PHE A 119 2.10 -2.99 -13.00
CA PHE A 119 2.74 -1.87 -13.70
C PHE A 119 4.17 -1.59 -13.23
N GLY A 120 4.71 -2.39 -12.32
CA GLY A 120 5.98 -2.09 -11.67
C GLY A 120 6.93 -3.28 -11.57
N ALA A 121 7.61 -3.38 -10.43
CA ALA A 121 8.73 -4.29 -10.22
C ALA A 121 8.37 -5.79 -10.24
N ALA A 122 7.09 -6.14 -10.11
CA ALA A 122 6.59 -7.51 -10.11
C ALA A 122 5.72 -7.83 -11.33
N ASP A 123 5.73 -6.99 -12.38
CA ASP A 123 4.96 -7.25 -13.59
C ASP A 123 5.44 -8.56 -14.26
N GLY A 124 4.48 -9.43 -14.57
CA GLY A 124 4.73 -10.75 -15.15
C GLY A 124 5.36 -11.77 -14.19
N GLN A 125 5.52 -11.47 -12.89
CA GLN A 125 6.08 -12.41 -11.92
C GLN A 125 5.05 -13.51 -11.59
N GLU A 126 5.47 -14.76 -11.73
CA GLU A 126 4.77 -15.96 -11.30
C GLU A 126 5.23 -16.37 -9.88
N GLY A 127 4.46 -17.28 -9.25
CA GLY A 127 4.75 -17.81 -7.93
C GLY A 127 4.43 -16.83 -6.81
N LEU A 128 5.07 -17.03 -5.65
CA LEU A 128 4.84 -16.26 -4.45
C LEU A 128 5.64 -14.95 -4.45
N THR A 129 4.94 -13.84 -4.52
CA THR A 129 5.54 -12.50 -4.40
C THR A 129 5.12 -11.84 -3.10
N ILE A 130 6.09 -11.32 -2.34
CA ILE A 130 5.86 -10.54 -1.13
C ILE A 130 6.34 -9.11 -1.37
N MET A 131 5.44 -8.13 -1.27
CA MET A 131 5.82 -6.72 -1.21
C MET A 131 5.87 -6.27 0.23
N LEU A 132 6.92 -5.52 0.58
CA LEU A 132 7.12 -4.91 1.91
C LEU A 132 7.26 -3.40 1.76
N THR A 133 6.42 -2.62 2.41
CA THR A 133 6.54 -1.15 2.45
C THR A 133 7.28 -0.73 3.71
N LEU A 134 8.55 -0.31 3.55
CA LEU A 134 9.45 0.09 4.65
C LEU A 134 9.28 1.58 4.94
N GLY A 135 8.46 1.92 5.94
CA GLY A 135 8.10 3.29 6.30
C GLY A 135 8.11 3.54 7.80
N THR A 136 7.02 4.14 8.32
CA THR A 136 6.78 4.30 9.77
C THR A 136 6.68 2.95 10.47
N GLY A 137 6.00 2.00 9.84
CA GLY A 137 5.97 0.58 10.14
C GLY A 137 6.47 -0.24 8.95
N ILE A 138 6.03 -1.49 8.87
CA ILE A 138 6.22 -2.37 7.71
C ILE A 138 4.84 -2.88 7.29
N GLY A 139 4.33 -2.37 6.17
CA GLY A 139 3.16 -2.94 5.51
C GLY A 139 3.56 -4.09 4.58
N SER A 140 2.63 -4.97 4.29
CA SER A 140 2.85 -6.09 3.38
C SER A 140 1.68 -6.32 2.43
N ALA A 141 1.97 -6.75 1.22
CA ALA A 141 1.02 -7.33 0.28
C ALA A 141 1.60 -8.63 -0.27
N VAL A 142 0.79 -9.66 -0.36
CA VAL A 142 1.22 -11.01 -0.77
C VAL A 142 0.41 -11.47 -1.96
N PHE A 143 1.09 -12.04 -2.94
CA PHE A 143 0.46 -12.54 -4.16
C PHE A 143 0.95 -13.96 -4.47
N MET A 144 0.04 -14.82 -4.89
CA MET A 144 0.34 -16.13 -5.47
C MET A 144 -0.15 -16.15 -6.91
N ASP A 145 0.75 -16.29 -7.87
CA ASP A 145 0.43 -16.29 -9.31
C ASP A 145 -0.40 -15.07 -9.76
N GLY A 146 -0.10 -13.91 -9.18
CA GLY A 146 -0.85 -12.68 -9.43
C GLY A 146 -2.10 -12.49 -8.57
N VAL A 147 -2.45 -13.45 -7.71
CA VAL A 147 -3.61 -13.43 -6.82
C VAL A 147 -3.27 -12.75 -5.51
N LEU A 148 -3.91 -11.64 -5.19
CA LEU A 148 -3.72 -10.97 -3.90
C LEU A 148 -4.27 -11.83 -2.74
N MET A 149 -3.45 -12.06 -1.71
CA MET A 149 -3.89 -12.46 -0.39
C MET A 149 -4.12 -11.17 0.43
N PRO A 150 -5.35 -10.69 0.57
CA PRO A 150 -5.60 -9.37 1.13
C PRO A 150 -5.31 -9.28 2.63
N ASN A 151 -4.95 -8.08 3.08
CA ASN A 151 -4.79 -7.75 4.49
C ASN A 151 -3.70 -8.55 5.22
N THR A 152 -2.60 -8.86 4.56
CA THR A 152 -1.47 -9.48 5.24
C THR A 152 -0.73 -8.45 6.11
N GLU A 153 -0.34 -8.85 7.31
CA GLU A 153 0.31 -7.99 8.31
C GLU A 153 1.68 -8.58 8.73
N PHE A 154 2.56 -8.80 7.74
CA PHE A 154 3.87 -9.42 8.00
C PHE A 154 4.82 -8.52 8.82
N GLY A 155 4.55 -7.20 8.87
CA GLY A 155 5.23 -6.32 9.82
C GLY A 155 5.02 -6.68 11.28
N HIS A 156 3.97 -7.45 11.60
CA HIS A 156 3.67 -7.93 12.95
C HIS A 156 4.27 -9.33 13.26
N LEU A 157 4.97 -9.96 12.32
CA LEU A 157 5.68 -11.21 12.61
C LEU A 157 6.78 -10.97 13.65
N ASN A 158 6.93 -11.92 14.59
CA ASN A 158 7.97 -11.85 15.59
C ASN A 158 9.34 -12.20 15.00
N ILE A 159 10.30 -11.34 15.26
CA ILE A 159 11.71 -11.53 14.99
C ILE A 159 12.41 -11.47 16.35
N ASP A 160 12.77 -12.61 16.90
CA ASP A 160 13.20 -12.75 18.29
C ASP A 160 12.12 -12.18 19.26
N ASP A 161 12.49 -11.21 20.09
CA ASP A 161 11.60 -10.58 21.10
C ASP A 161 10.83 -9.38 20.60
N LEU A 162 10.95 -9.02 19.31
CA LEU A 162 10.31 -7.84 18.71
C LEU A 162 9.50 -8.22 17.47
N ILE A 163 8.41 -7.48 17.22
CA ILE A 163 7.74 -7.54 15.92
C ILE A 163 8.61 -6.88 14.84
N ALA A 164 8.53 -7.37 13.61
CA ALA A 164 9.40 -6.96 12.50
C ALA A 164 9.43 -5.43 12.30
N GLU A 165 8.29 -4.74 12.40
CA GLU A 165 8.26 -3.29 12.23
C GLU A 165 8.99 -2.53 13.34
N LYS A 166 9.05 -3.05 14.56
CA LYS A 166 9.83 -2.49 15.68
C LYS A 166 11.30 -2.89 15.62
N TYR A 167 11.63 -3.89 14.79
CA TYR A 167 12.98 -4.40 14.62
C TYR A 167 13.71 -3.73 13.45
N CYS A 168 13.06 -3.55 12.29
CA CYS A 168 13.73 -3.11 11.06
C CYS A 168 12.91 -2.20 10.14
N SER A 169 11.92 -1.42 10.65
CA SER A 169 11.31 -0.35 9.83
C SER A 169 12.29 0.82 9.60
N ASP A 170 12.06 1.62 8.55
CA ASP A 170 12.88 2.82 8.30
C ASP A 170 12.76 3.86 9.43
N ALA A 171 11.59 3.97 10.04
CA ALA A 171 11.41 4.84 11.21
C ALA A 171 12.26 4.40 12.40
N VAL A 172 12.37 3.09 12.65
CA VAL A 172 13.24 2.55 13.71
C VAL A 172 14.71 2.83 13.39
N ARG A 173 15.15 2.62 12.13
CA ARG A 173 16.51 2.98 11.71
C ARG A 173 16.84 4.44 12.03
N LYS A 174 15.99 5.35 11.58
CA LYS A 174 16.17 6.81 11.79
C LYS A 174 16.19 7.18 13.27
N LYS A 175 15.25 6.65 14.05
CA LYS A 175 15.13 6.95 15.48
C LYS A 175 16.31 6.44 16.30
N SER A 176 16.84 5.27 15.94
CA SER A 176 17.97 4.64 16.65
C SER A 176 19.33 5.05 16.12
N GLY A 177 19.41 5.88 15.08
CA GLY A 177 20.67 6.28 14.45
C GLY A 177 21.46 5.12 13.84
N MET A 178 20.77 4.04 13.41
CA MET A 178 21.43 2.87 12.84
C MET A 178 22.18 3.23 11.57
N THR A 179 23.39 2.70 11.43
CA THR A 179 24.12 2.67 10.17
C THR A 179 23.38 1.83 9.13
N TRP A 180 23.67 2.03 7.85
CA TRP A 180 23.08 1.24 6.78
C TRP A 180 23.49 -0.24 6.84
N GLU A 181 24.67 -0.54 7.37
CA GLU A 181 25.12 -1.91 7.62
C GLU A 181 24.26 -2.60 8.69
N GLU A 182 24.03 -1.96 9.84
CA GLU A 182 23.19 -2.49 10.90
C GLU A 182 21.76 -2.70 10.42
N TYR A 183 21.21 -1.70 9.71
CA TYR A 183 19.89 -1.78 9.12
C TYR A 183 19.77 -2.94 8.13
N GLY A 184 20.72 -3.04 7.18
CA GLY A 184 20.77 -4.11 6.19
C GLY A 184 20.86 -5.50 6.83
N LYS A 185 21.65 -5.66 7.88
CA LYS A 185 21.73 -6.93 8.64
C LYS A 185 20.42 -7.29 9.32
N ARG A 186 19.73 -6.32 9.94
CA ARG A 186 18.39 -6.53 10.53
C ARG A 186 17.36 -6.90 9.48
N LEU A 187 17.29 -6.14 8.39
CA LEU A 187 16.40 -6.42 7.29
C LEU A 187 16.66 -7.79 6.66
N ASN A 188 17.94 -8.16 6.49
CA ASN A 188 18.33 -9.49 6.01
C ASN A 188 17.82 -10.61 6.93
N ARG A 189 17.86 -10.43 8.24
CA ARG A 189 17.33 -11.41 9.18
C ARG A 189 15.82 -11.58 9.02
N TYR A 190 15.08 -10.49 8.84
CA TYR A 190 13.67 -10.52 8.58
C TYR A 190 13.34 -11.18 7.22
N ILE A 191 14.06 -10.83 6.15
CA ILE A 191 13.91 -11.45 4.83
C ILE A 191 14.18 -12.96 4.89
N LYS A 192 15.25 -13.39 5.58
CA LYS A 192 15.52 -14.83 5.79
C LYS A 192 14.44 -15.55 6.60
N HIS A 193 13.79 -14.85 7.52
CA HIS A 193 12.65 -15.41 8.24
C HIS A 193 11.45 -15.62 7.31
N LEU A 194 11.14 -14.64 6.45
CA LEU A 194 10.11 -14.77 5.43
C LEU A 194 10.42 -15.88 4.43
N ASP A 195 11.67 -15.96 3.97
CA ASP A 195 12.15 -17.00 3.07
C ASP A 195 11.95 -18.40 3.69
N ARG A 196 12.34 -18.57 4.94
CA ARG A 196 12.20 -19.84 5.66
C ARG A 196 10.75 -20.28 5.85
N VAL A 197 9.81 -19.33 6.03
CA VAL A 197 8.40 -19.64 6.37
C VAL A 197 7.54 -19.75 5.11
N PHE A 198 7.80 -18.91 4.10
CA PHE A 198 6.96 -18.77 2.93
C PHE A 198 7.61 -19.19 1.61
N SER A 199 8.94 -19.26 1.56
CA SER A 199 9.72 -19.56 0.34
C SER A 199 9.29 -18.72 -0.87
N PRO A 200 9.28 -17.37 -0.80
CA PRO A 200 8.83 -16.54 -1.89
C PRO A 200 9.80 -16.55 -3.06
N ASP A 201 9.27 -16.41 -4.27
CA ASP A 201 10.05 -16.28 -5.51
C ASP A 201 10.62 -14.86 -5.65
N LEU A 202 9.90 -13.85 -5.14
CA LEU A 202 10.30 -12.46 -5.18
C LEU A 202 9.89 -11.71 -3.92
N ILE A 203 10.79 -10.87 -3.40
CA ILE A 203 10.48 -9.82 -2.42
C ILE A 203 10.70 -8.46 -3.07
N VAL A 204 9.65 -7.60 -3.06
CA VAL A 204 9.71 -6.22 -3.53
C VAL A 204 9.76 -5.28 -2.32
N LEU A 205 10.78 -4.43 -2.24
CA LEU A 205 10.94 -3.45 -1.18
C LEU A 205 10.44 -2.09 -1.64
N GLY A 206 9.40 -1.57 -1.00
CA GLY A 206 8.82 -0.26 -1.23
C GLY A 206 8.97 0.67 -0.03
N GLY A 207 8.28 1.81 -0.10
CA GLY A 207 8.29 2.83 0.95
C GLY A 207 9.56 3.68 0.99
N GLY A 208 9.69 4.48 2.05
CA GLY A 208 10.82 5.43 2.20
C GLY A 208 12.17 4.74 2.32
N GLY A 209 12.23 3.60 2.99
CA GLY A 209 13.45 2.83 3.20
C GLY A 209 14.03 2.22 1.92
N SER A 210 13.20 1.94 0.91
CA SER A 210 13.69 1.38 -0.37
C SER A 210 14.48 2.36 -1.21
N LYS A 211 14.33 3.68 -1.00
CA LYS A 211 15.06 4.72 -1.74
C LYS A 211 16.58 4.62 -1.56
N GLU A 212 17.00 4.13 -0.42
CA GLU A 212 18.41 3.99 -0.06
C GLU A 212 18.90 2.53 -0.22
N PHE A 213 18.24 1.75 -1.08
CA PHE A 213 18.55 0.34 -1.31
C PHE A 213 20.03 0.10 -1.62
N ALA A 214 20.64 0.96 -2.42
CA ALA A 214 22.06 0.88 -2.76
C ALA A 214 22.98 0.90 -1.52
N SER A 215 22.56 1.56 -0.44
CA SER A 215 23.35 1.69 0.79
C SER A 215 23.36 0.44 1.65
N TYR A 216 22.39 -0.47 1.49
CA TYR A 216 22.26 -1.66 2.34
C TYR A 216 22.09 -2.99 1.59
N LYS A 217 21.92 -2.99 0.26
CA LYS A 217 21.73 -4.20 -0.54
C LYS A 217 22.82 -5.26 -0.35
N ASP A 218 24.06 -4.84 -0.16
CA ASP A 218 25.20 -5.76 -0.01
C ASP A 218 25.18 -6.55 1.31
N PHE A 219 24.33 -6.15 2.25
CA PHE A 219 24.09 -6.86 3.51
C PHE A 219 22.91 -7.83 3.44
N LEU A 220 22.15 -7.83 2.34
CA LEU A 220 21.08 -8.80 2.09
C LEU A 220 21.70 -10.08 1.50
N LYS A 221 21.76 -11.12 2.31
CA LYS A 221 22.39 -12.41 1.99
C LYS A 221 21.38 -13.57 1.96
N SER A 222 20.09 -13.25 1.78
CA SER A 222 19.05 -14.27 1.53
C SER A 222 19.17 -14.80 0.10
N PRO A 223 18.86 -16.08 -0.15
CA PRO A 223 18.82 -16.62 -1.51
C PRO A 223 17.63 -16.08 -2.32
N VAL A 224 16.60 -15.59 -1.67
CA VAL A 224 15.42 -15.04 -2.35
C VAL A 224 15.78 -13.79 -3.17
N LYS A 225 15.19 -13.67 -4.36
CA LYS A 225 15.34 -12.49 -5.20
C LYS A 225 14.71 -11.28 -4.51
N VAL A 226 15.48 -10.20 -4.34
CA VAL A 226 15.01 -8.93 -3.76
C VAL A 226 15.18 -7.82 -4.77
N THR A 227 14.12 -7.03 -4.99
CA THR A 227 14.15 -5.85 -5.85
C THR A 227 13.47 -4.67 -5.16
N THR A 228 13.52 -3.50 -5.77
CA THR A 228 12.85 -2.29 -5.25
C THR A 228 11.62 -1.93 -6.07
N ALA A 229 10.64 -1.37 -5.41
CA ALA A 229 9.42 -0.82 -6.01
C ALA A 229 9.74 0.27 -7.04
N GLN A 230 8.99 0.30 -8.15
CA GLN A 230 9.16 1.24 -9.27
C GLN A 230 8.11 2.36 -9.25
N MET A 231 6.89 2.08 -8.77
CA MET A 231 5.79 3.05 -8.75
C MET A 231 5.93 4.11 -7.65
N LEU A 232 6.85 3.89 -6.71
CA LEU A 232 7.25 4.84 -5.66
C LEU A 232 6.06 5.45 -4.91
N ASN A 233 6.00 6.81 -4.89
CA ASN A 233 4.98 7.56 -4.17
C ASN A 233 3.58 7.52 -4.80
N ASN A 234 3.44 6.94 -5.98
CA ASN A 234 2.17 6.84 -6.70
C ASN A 234 1.53 5.45 -6.57
N ALA A 235 2.27 4.47 -6.03
CA ALA A 235 1.81 3.08 -5.93
C ALA A 235 0.43 2.94 -5.30
N GLY A 236 0.18 3.55 -4.13
CA GLY A 236 -1.10 3.49 -3.45
C GLY A 236 -2.26 4.08 -4.27
N ILE A 237 -2.01 5.19 -4.99
CA ILE A 237 -3.02 5.84 -5.85
C ILE A 237 -3.33 4.95 -7.07
N VAL A 238 -2.29 4.48 -7.77
CA VAL A 238 -2.43 3.68 -8.99
C VAL A 238 -3.09 2.34 -8.68
N GLY A 239 -2.64 1.65 -7.65
CA GLY A 239 -3.22 0.35 -7.28
C GLY A 239 -4.65 0.46 -6.77
N ALA A 240 -4.99 1.51 -6.01
CA ALA A 240 -6.36 1.75 -5.59
C ALA A 240 -7.29 2.02 -6.79
N ALA A 241 -6.86 2.85 -7.75
CA ALA A 241 -7.62 3.11 -8.97
C ALA A 241 -7.84 1.83 -9.79
N TYR A 242 -6.79 1.04 -9.97
CA TYR A 242 -6.86 -0.22 -10.69
C TYR A 242 -7.81 -1.23 -10.01
N TYR A 243 -7.74 -1.35 -8.69
CA TYR A 243 -8.66 -2.16 -7.91
C TYR A 243 -10.12 -1.74 -8.11
N ALA A 244 -10.42 -0.44 -8.01
CA ALA A 244 -11.77 0.09 -8.20
C ALA A 244 -12.32 -0.20 -9.59
N TYR A 245 -11.49 -0.04 -10.63
CA TYR A 245 -11.87 -0.37 -12.00
C TYR A 245 -12.29 -1.82 -12.14
N HIS A 246 -11.49 -2.76 -11.64
CA HIS A 246 -11.78 -4.18 -11.70
C HIS A 246 -13.03 -4.57 -10.91
N LYS A 247 -13.20 -4.01 -9.71
CA LYS A 247 -14.41 -4.28 -8.89
C LYS A 247 -15.67 -3.73 -9.53
N ALA A 248 -15.64 -2.52 -10.07
CA ALA A 248 -16.79 -1.89 -10.73
C ALA A 248 -17.25 -2.68 -11.95
N ASN A 249 -16.31 -3.24 -12.72
CA ASN A 249 -16.60 -4.00 -13.93
C ASN A 249 -16.81 -5.51 -13.66
N LYS A 250 -16.83 -5.94 -12.41
CA LYS A 250 -16.91 -7.36 -12.00
C LYS A 250 -15.86 -8.24 -12.68
N MET A 251 -14.74 -7.63 -13.04
CA MET A 251 -13.59 -8.33 -13.61
C MET A 251 -12.80 -8.94 -12.46
N SER A 252 -12.43 -10.20 -12.61
CA SER A 252 -11.40 -10.75 -11.73
C SER A 252 -10.13 -9.92 -11.95
N LEU A 253 -9.60 -9.28 -10.90
CA LEU A 253 -8.16 -9.10 -10.83
C LEU A 253 -7.62 -10.52 -11.00
N LYS A 254 -6.79 -10.82 -12.03
CA LYS A 254 -6.21 -12.16 -12.11
C LYS A 254 -5.81 -12.48 -10.69
N GLY A 255 -6.69 -13.23 -10.03
CA GLY A 255 -6.45 -13.71 -8.73
C GLY A 255 -6.93 -12.93 -7.51
N VAL A 256 -8.06 -12.32 -7.46
CA VAL A 256 -8.76 -12.15 -6.17
C VAL A 256 -9.74 -13.33 -6.04
N ILE A 257 -9.43 -14.26 -5.15
CA ILE A 257 -10.34 -15.35 -4.75
C ILE A 257 -11.46 -14.75 -3.90
#